data_f1e2e8e097aa9ac2e8f0dd6eababf788
#
_entry.id   f1e2e8e097aa9ac2e8f0dd6eababf788
#
_cell.length_a   1.000
_cell.length_b   1.000
_cell.length_c   1.000
_cell.angle_alpha   90.00
_cell.angle_beta   90.00
_cell.angle_gamma   90.00
#
_symmetry.space_group_name_H-M   'P 1'
#
loop_
_entity.id
_entity.type
_entity.pdbx_description
1 polymer ?
#
loop_
_entity_poly.entity_id
_entity_poly.type
_entity_poly.pdbx_seq_one_letter_code
_entity_poly.pdbx_strand_id
1 'polypeptide(L)'
;MRVTRPRPTRTRALLLALHGAGSGGAPGGLWAFHGAWNLPGLVIVAPAAAGNSWSLEPREIRFVDRALAMAFVRCRIDRRRVAVGGFSAGAGLALWFGLTNGNLFRAIVVLSGGGSLPTERVGKPHVLVAHGAADTIIPIAYGGDAIVRQLRSEGYRVTYRRFAGGHRPVPAIARAFTASGLYG
;
A
#
# COMPACT_ATOMS: atom_id res chain seq x y z
N MET A 1 24.29 25.55 -20.60
CA MET A 1 24.19 24.21 -21.22
C MET A 1 23.12 23.40 -20.45
N ARG A 2 21.93 23.22 -21.03
CA ARG A 2 20.89 22.39 -20.40
C ARG A 2 21.19 20.92 -20.70
N VAL A 3 21.62 20.14 -19.72
CA VAL A 3 21.73 18.69 -19.83
C VAL A 3 20.33 18.11 -19.74
N THR A 4 19.69 17.85 -20.86
CA THR A 4 18.46 17.08 -20.93
C THR A 4 18.80 15.61 -20.66
N ARG A 5 18.56 15.11 -19.44
CA ARG A 5 18.60 13.67 -19.21
C ARG A 5 17.50 13.02 -20.06
N PRO A 6 17.82 12.00 -20.88
CA PRO A 6 16.80 11.30 -21.64
C PRO A 6 15.73 10.75 -20.69
N ARG A 7 14.46 11.07 -20.94
CA ARG A 7 13.36 10.50 -20.19
C ARG A 7 13.37 8.98 -20.41
N PRO A 8 13.19 8.17 -19.36
CA PRO A 8 13.14 6.72 -19.51
C PRO A 8 12.04 6.35 -20.53
N THR A 9 12.41 5.57 -21.55
CA THR A 9 11.53 5.22 -22.68
C THR A 9 10.37 4.29 -22.29
N ARG A 10 10.51 3.53 -21.19
CA ARG A 10 9.49 2.58 -20.70
C ARG A 10 8.67 3.14 -19.54
N THR A 11 7.36 2.98 -19.61
CA THR A 11 6.46 3.27 -18.47
C THR A 11 6.67 2.27 -17.34
N ARG A 12 6.54 2.72 -16.11
CA ARG A 12 6.76 1.93 -14.89
C ARG A 12 5.48 1.82 -14.07
N ALA A 13 5.35 0.72 -13.33
CA ALA A 13 4.36 0.62 -12.27
C ALA A 13 4.84 1.37 -11.02
N LEU A 14 3.91 1.78 -10.14
CA LEU A 14 4.22 2.46 -8.88
C LEU A 14 3.53 1.78 -7.71
N LEU A 15 4.29 1.56 -6.64
CA LEU A 15 3.78 1.18 -5.33
C LEU A 15 4.13 2.28 -4.32
N LEU A 16 3.10 2.88 -3.69
CA LEU A 16 3.26 3.64 -2.46
C LEU A 16 3.31 2.66 -1.29
N ALA A 17 4.45 2.57 -0.59
CA ALA A 17 4.70 1.60 0.48
C ALA A 17 4.76 2.28 1.84
N LEU A 18 3.77 2.01 2.72
CA LEU A 18 3.61 2.65 4.01
C LEU A 18 4.04 1.71 5.15
N HIS A 19 4.93 2.20 6.01
CA HIS A 19 5.50 1.40 7.10
C HIS A 19 4.54 1.23 8.28
N GLY A 20 4.83 0.24 9.15
CA GLY A 20 4.14 0.06 10.44
C GLY A 20 4.61 1.06 11.49
N ALA A 21 3.88 1.19 12.60
CA ALA A 21 4.32 1.98 13.74
C ALA A 21 5.64 1.44 14.29
N GLY A 22 6.53 2.32 14.73
CA GLY A 22 7.81 1.96 15.32
C GLY A 22 8.84 1.35 14.36
N SER A 23 8.58 1.27 13.06
CA SER A 23 9.43 0.54 12.11
C SER A 23 10.53 1.38 11.44
N GLY A 24 10.92 2.51 12.03
CA GLY A 24 12.05 3.29 11.54
C GLY A 24 11.80 4.08 10.24
N GLY A 25 10.56 4.44 9.97
CA GLY A 25 10.22 5.31 8.83
C GLY A 25 10.34 4.64 7.46
N ALA A 26 10.94 5.35 6.50
CA ALA A 26 11.03 4.87 5.10
C ALA A 26 11.65 3.47 4.94
N PRO A 27 12.72 3.09 5.65
CA PRO A 27 13.23 1.72 5.61
C PRO A 27 12.19 0.66 5.98
N GLY A 28 11.27 0.96 6.91
CA GLY A 28 10.20 0.05 7.31
C GLY A 28 9.19 -0.21 6.19
N GLY A 29 8.83 0.81 5.39
CA GLY A 29 8.01 0.65 4.19
C GLY A 29 8.68 -0.23 3.15
N LEU A 30 9.94 0.03 2.87
CA LEU A 30 10.73 -0.79 1.95
C LEU A 30 10.86 -2.23 2.46
N TRP A 31 11.13 -2.43 3.75
CA TRP A 31 11.23 -3.75 4.35
C TRP A 31 9.94 -4.56 4.23
N ALA A 32 8.78 -3.96 4.49
CA ALA A 32 7.49 -4.65 4.38
C ALA A 32 7.22 -5.18 2.95
N PHE A 33 7.77 -4.52 1.94
CA PHE A 33 7.60 -4.86 0.53
C PHE A 33 8.89 -5.34 -0.15
N HIS A 34 9.93 -5.71 0.59
CA HIS A 34 11.21 -6.12 0.00
C HIS A 34 11.08 -7.31 -0.97
N GLY A 35 10.14 -8.21 -0.76
CA GLY A 35 9.85 -9.29 -1.70
C GLY A 35 9.43 -8.82 -3.09
N ALA A 36 8.93 -7.58 -3.21
CA ALA A 36 8.49 -7.00 -4.49
C ALA A 36 9.58 -6.20 -5.22
N TRP A 37 10.75 -5.96 -4.64
CA TRP A 37 11.79 -5.08 -5.22
C TRP A 37 12.24 -5.47 -6.62
N ASN A 38 12.26 -6.76 -6.91
CA ASN A 38 12.68 -7.31 -8.20
C ASN A 38 11.53 -7.44 -9.22
N LEU A 39 10.38 -6.81 -8.98
CA LEU A 39 9.32 -6.78 -9.98
C LEU A 39 9.73 -5.86 -11.14
N PRO A 40 9.57 -6.31 -12.41
CA PRO A 40 10.06 -5.56 -13.57
C PRO A 40 9.40 -4.19 -13.68
N GLY A 41 10.22 -3.15 -13.76
CA GLY A 41 9.74 -1.79 -13.94
C GLY A 41 8.92 -1.21 -12.78
N LEU A 42 9.06 -1.74 -11.57
CA LEU A 42 8.43 -1.19 -10.37
C LEU A 42 9.22 0.01 -9.83
N VAL A 43 8.51 1.08 -9.50
CA VAL A 43 8.98 2.19 -8.66
C VAL A 43 8.31 2.07 -7.32
N ILE A 44 9.08 2.06 -6.24
CA ILE A 44 8.54 2.07 -4.87
C ILE A 44 8.79 3.45 -4.28
N VAL A 45 7.71 4.05 -3.76
CA VAL A 45 7.74 5.30 -3.00
C VAL A 45 7.44 4.94 -1.55
N ALA A 46 8.42 5.10 -0.67
CA ALA A 46 8.29 4.77 0.75
C ALA A 46 8.56 6.04 1.60
N PRO A 47 7.53 6.87 1.84
CA PRO A 47 7.66 8.01 2.73
C PRO A 47 7.77 7.54 4.20
N ALA A 48 8.32 8.38 5.05
CA ALA A 48 8.34 8.18 6.49
C ALA A 48 7.29 9.05 7.18
N ALA A 49 6.55 8.50 8.14
CA ALA A 49 5.71 9.28 9.01
C ALA A 49 6.53 10.32 9.79
N ALA A 50 5.95 11.46 10.11
CA ALA A 50 6.62 12.50 10.90
C ALA A 50 6.88 12.05 12.34
N GLY A 51 6.07 11.14 12.85
CA GLY A 51 6.19 10.53 14.18
C GLY A 51 6.44 9.03 14.11
N ASN A 52 6.12 8.36 15.21
CA ASN A 52 6.29 6.91 15.33
C ASN A 52 5.22 6.10 14.56
N SER A 53 4.14 6.74 14.14
CA SER A 53 3.03 6.14 13.41
C SER A 53 2.39 7.18 12.48
N TRP A 54 1.53 6.70 11.58
CA TRP A 54 0.78 7.53 10.64
C TRP A 54 -0.41 8.21 11.31
N SER A 55 -0.72 9.41 10.87
CA SER A 55 -1.94 10.16 11.22
C SER A 55 -2.70 10.57 9.95
N LEU A 56 -3.97 10.94 10.12
CA LEU A 56 -4.77 11.55 9.04
C LEU A 56 -4.73 13.07 9.07
N GLU A 57 -3.72 13.65 9.75
CA GLU A 57 -3.57 15.08 9.78
C GLU A 57 -3.23 15.68 8.41
N PRO A 58 -3.76 16.84 8.05
CA PRO A 58 -3.56 17.45 6.73
C PRO A 58 -2.09 17.60 6.34
N ARG A 59 -1.20 17.81 7.32
CA ARG A 59 0.25 17.93 7.06
C ARG A 59 0.84 16.62 6.56
N GLU A 60 0.46 15.50 7.15
CA GLU A 60 0.99 14.18 6.78
C GLU A 60 0.43 13.70 5.46
N ILE A 61 -0.87 13.90 5.24
CA ILE A 61 -1.51 13.61 3.95
C ILE A 61 -0.82 14.41 2.82
N ARG A 62 -0.63 15.73 2.99
CA ARG A 62 0.07 16.55 2.00
C ARG A 62 1.53 16.15 1.79
N PHE A 63 2.18 15.58 2.78
CA PHE A 63 3.54 15.06 2.64
C PHE A 63 3.55 13.82 1.73
N VAL A 64 2.64 12.87 1.94
CA VAL A 64 2.48 11.68 1.09
C VAL A 64 2.11 12.07 -0.34
N ASP A 65 1.18 13.01 -0.52
CA ASP A 65 0.79 13.52 -1.85
C ASP A 65 1.98 14.13 -2.59
N ARG A 66 2.83 14.92 -1.90
CA ARG A 66 4.05 15.46 -2.50
C ARG A 66 5.05 14.39 -2.89
N ALA A 67 5.20 13.35 -2.07
CA ALA A 67 6.08 12.22 -2.40
C ALA A 67 5.60 11.48 -3.67
N LEU A 68 4.28 11.27 -3.79
CA LEU A 68 3.67 10.71 -5.02
C LEU A 68 3.85 11.63 -6.22
N ALA A 69 3.56 12.92 -6.09
CA ALA A 69 3.70 13.90 -7.16
C ALA A 69 5.15 13.93 -7.68
N MET A 70 6.14 13.88 -6.80
CA MET A 70 7.56 13.80 -7.18
C MET A 70 7.87 12.54 -7.99
N ALA A 71 7.27 11.40 -7.67
CA ALA A 71 7.46 10.17 -8.44
C ALA A 71 6.91 10.31 -9.85
N PHE A 72 5.72 10.90 -10.01
CA PHE A 72 5.13 11.17 -11.34
C PHE A 72 5.94 12.16 -12.17
N VAL A 73 6.57 13.15 -11.54
CA VAL A 73 7.44 14.11 -12.22
C VAL A 73 8.76 13.48 -12.67
N ARG A 74 9.37 12.64 -11.79
CA ARG A 74 10.71 12.08 -12.02
C ARG A 74 10.72 10.78 -12.82
N CYS A 75 9.62 10.02 -12.76
CA CYS A 75 9.48 8.72 -13.39
C CYS A 75 8.30 8.72 -14.37
N ARG A 76 8.44 8.02 -15.49
CA ARG A 76 7.33 7.80 -16.41
C ARG A 76 6.43 6.69 -15.85
N ILE A 77 5.47 7.07 -15.00
CA ILE A 77 4.53 6.13 -14.37
C ILE A 77 3.33 5.88 -15.29
N ASP A 78 2.96 4.61 -15.44
CA ASP A 78 1.70 4.20 -16.03
C ASP A 78 0.58 4.38 -14.98
N ARG A 79 -0.33 5.31 -15.21
CA ARG A 79 -1.45 5.60 -14.29
C ARG A 79 -2.40 4.42 -14.07
N ARG A 80 -2.38 3.44 -14.96
CA ARG A 80 -3.15 2.19 -14.81
C ARG A 80 -2.46 1.17 -13.92
N ARG A 81 -1.22 1.42 -13.49
CA ARG A 81 -0.40 0.53 -12.68
C ARG A 81 0.14 1.25 -11.45
N VAL A 82 -0.78 1.82 -10.68
CA VAL A 82 -0.50 2.49 -9.40
C VAL A 82 -1.21 1.73 -8.28
N ALA A 83 -0.47 1.36 -7.26
CA ALA A 83 -1.00 0.71 -6.07
C ALA A 83 -0.52 1.44 -4.81
N VAL A 84 -1.28 1.30 -3.74
CA VAL A 84 -0.86 1.65 -2.39
C VAL A 84 -0.85 0.39 -1.54
N GLY A 85 0.14 0.27 -0.67
CA GLY A 85 0.19 -0.84 0.26
C GLY A 85 0.84 -0.43 1.57
N GLY A 86 0.55 -1.18 2.62
CA GLY A 86 1.12 -0.91 3.93
C GLY A 86 1.11 -2.13 4.83
N PHE A 87 1.88 -2.01 5.89
CA PHE A 87 1.95 -2.98 6.98
C PHE A 87 1.45 -2.34 8.27
N SER A 88 0.64 -3.07 9.08
CA SER A 88 0.18 -2.62 10.39
C SER A 88 -0.53 -1.24 10.31
N ALA A 89 -0.04 -0.23 11.02
CA ALA A 89 -0.55 1.14 10.94
C ALA A 89 -0.52 1.69 9.51
N GLY A 90 0.53 1.40 8.73
CA GLY A 90 0.60 1.77 7.31
C GLY A 90 -0.45 1.08 6.45
N ALA A 91 -0.92 -0.10 6.83
CA ALA A 91 -2.01 -0.79 6.13
C ALA A 91 -3.35 -0.08 6.33
N GLY A 92 -3.61 0.47 7.53
CA GLY A 92 -4.78 1.31 7.80
C GLY A 92 -4.76 2.58 6.94
N LEU A 93 -3.62 3.26 6.87
CA LEU A 93 -3.46 4.44 6.02
C LEU A 93 -3.56 4.08 4.52
N ALA A 94 -3.01 2.92 4.09
CA ALA A 94 -3.14 2.43 2.72
C ALA A 94 -4.61 2.18 2.33
N LEU A 95 -5.41 1.63 3.23
CA LEU A 95 -6.86 1.49 3.04
C LEU A 95 -7.52 2.86 2.89
N TRP A 96 -7.19 3.81 3.75
CA TRP A 96 -7.74 5.15 3.67
C TRP A 96 -7.42 5.81 2.31
N PHE A 97 -6.13 5.89 1.94
CA PHE A 97 -5.72 6.46 0.65
C PHE A 97 -6.32 5.73 -0.54
N GLY A 98 -6.27 4.41 -0.52
CA GLY A 98 -6.73 3.60 -1.64
C GLY A 98 -8.24 3.67 -1.84
N LEU A 99 -9.03 3.72 -0.77
CA LEU A 99 -10.48 3.79 -0.85
C LEU A 99 -10.99 5.21 -1.16
N THR A 100 -10.33 6.24 -0.66
CA THR A 100 -10.68 7.65 -0.97
C THR A 100 -10.18 8.11 -2.34
N ASN A 101 -9.20 7.42 -2.93
CA ASN A 101 -8.61 7.74 -4.23
C ASN A 101 -8.56 6.54 -5.18
N GLY A 102 -9.62 5.73 -5.22
CA GLY A 102 -9.67 4.52 -6.06
C GLY A 102 -9.71 4.77 -7.57
N ASN A 103 -9.78 6.02 -7.99
CA ASN A 103 -9.53 6.46 -9.38
C ASN A 103 -8.03 6.57 -9.71
N LEU A 104 -7.18 6.74 -8.70
CA LEU A 104 -5.72 6.74 -8.84
C LEU A 104 -5.14 5.35 -8.58
N PHE A 105 -5.58 4.70 -7.49
CA PHE A 105 -5.04 3.41 -7.08
C PHE A 105 -5.85 2.25 -7.67
N ARG A 106 -5.23 1.45 -8.54
CA ARG A 106 -5.82 0.22 -9.08
C ARG A 106 -5.96 -0.88 -8.02
N ALA A 107 -5.03 -0.90 -7.07
CA ALA A 107 -5.01 -1.91 -6.02
C ALA A 107 -4.55 -1.35 -4.68
N ILE A 108 -5.02 -2.00 -3.61
CA ILE A 108 -4.63 -1.75 -2.22
C ILE A 108 -4.08 -3.04 -1.64
N VAL A 109 -2.85 -3.01 -1.10
CA VAL A 109 -2.21 -4.17 -0.47
C VAL A 109 -2.15 -3.96 1.05
N VAL A 110 -2.89 -4.77 1.77
CA VAL A 110 -3.07 -4.69 3.24
C VAL A 110 -2.33 -5.85 3.89
N LEU A 111 -1.26 -5.58 4.63
CA LEU A 111 -0.46 -6.58 5.33
C LEU A 111 -0.66 -6.41 6.85
N SER A 112 -1.32 -7.37 7.49
CA SER A 112 -1.63 -7.36 8.94
C SER A 112 -2.19 -6.01 9.42
N GLY A 113 -3.16 -5.49 8.69
CA GLY A 113 -3.80 -4.20 8.95
C GLY A 113 -5.08 -4.34 9.76
N GLY A 114 -5.52 -3.21 10.34
CA GLY A 114 -6.78 -3.05 11.05
C GLY A 114 -7.24 -1.60 10.99
N GLY A 115 -8.28 -1.29 11.76
CA GLY A 115 -8.84 0.05 11.87
C GLY A 115 -10.12 0.26 11.06
N SER A 116 -10.73 1.42 11.26
CA SER A 116 -11.96 1.81 10.57
C SER A 116 -11.70 2.17 9.11
N LEU A 117 -12.61 1.78 8.24
CA LEU A 117 -12.57 2.18 6.85
C LEU A 117 -13.17 3.58 6.67
N PRO A 118 -12.70 4.39 5.71
CA PRO A 118 -13.28 5.69 5.44
C PRO A 118 -14.75 5.54 4.98
N THR A 119 -15.58 6.52 5.31
CA THR A 119 -16.98 6.57 4.86
C THR A 119 -17.09 7.00 3.41
N GLU A 120 -16.33 8.04 3.04
CA GLU A 120 -16.25 8.49 1.65
C GLU A 120 -15.29 7.62 0.86
N ARG A 121 -15.74 7.15 -0.30
CA ARG A 121 -14.98 6.23 -1.15
C ARG A 121 -15.15 6.57 -2.62
N VAL A 122 -14.07 6.40 -3.37
CA VAL A 122 -14.02 6.66 -4.81
C VAL A 122 -13.59 5.39 -5.54
N GLY A 123 -14.33 4.99 -6.56
CA GLY A 123 -14.00 3.83 -7.37
C GLY A 123 -14.10 2.50 -6.61
N LYS A 124 -13.59 1.44 -7.21
CA LYS A 124 -13.59 0.08 -6.66
C LYS A 124 -12.22 -0.59 -6.91
N PRO A 125 -11.14 -0.13 -6.28
CA PRO A 125 -9.84 -0.78 -6.41
C PRO A 125 -9.89 -2.24 -5.94
N HIS A 126 -9.02 -3.08 -6.50
CA HIS A 126 -8.85 -4.45 -6.01
C HIS A 126 -8.14 -4.41 -4.65
N VAL A 127 -8.73 -4.99 -3.62
CA VAL A 127 -8.14 -5.03 -2.27
C VAL A 127 -7.55 -6.42 -2.00
N LEU A 128 -6.25 -6.44 -1.72
CA LEU A 128 -5.50 -7.67 -1.44
C LEU A 128 -5.10 -7.64 0.05
N VAL A 129 -5.70 -8.52 0.84
CA VAL A 129 -5.52 -8.56 2.30
C VAL A 129 -4.74 -9.80 2.68
N ALA A 130 -3.67 -9.64 3.47
CA ALA A 130 -2.96 -10.75 4.12
C ALA A 130 -2.90 -10.53 5.62
N HIS A 131 -3.19 -11.56 6.42
CA HIS A 131 -3.20 -11.45 7.88
C HIS A 131 -2.74 -12.75 8.53
N GLY A 132 -1.91 -12.63 9.58
CA GLY A 132 -1.45 -13.76 10.38
C GLY A 132 -2.57 -14.31 11.27
N ALA A 133 -2.78 -15.63 11.23
CA ALA A 133 -3.84 -16.27 12.02
C ALA A 133 -3.59 -16.18 13.53
N ALA A 134 -2.32 -16.07 13.94
CA ALA A 134 -1.88 -15.90 15.33
C ALA A 134 -1.41 -14.47 15.64
N ASP A 135 -1.95 -13.47 14.95
CA ASP A 135 -1.63 -12.06 15.20
C ASP A 135 -2.20 -11.61 16.54
N THR A 136 -1.32 -11.28 17.48
CA THR A 136 -1.69 -10.83 18.85
C THR A 136 -1.67 -9.30 18.99
N ILE A 137 -1.12 -8.58 18.00
CA ILE A 137 -1.08 -7.11 17.99
C ILE A 137 -2.37 -6.55 17.39
N ILE A 138 -2.77 -7.08 16.24
CA ILE A 138 -4.07 -6.82 15.62
C ILE A 138 -4.73 -8.17 15.41
N PRO A 139 -5.57 -8.65 16.35
CA PRO A 139 -6.21 -9.94 16.20
C PRO A 139 -6.99 -10.03 14.88
N ILE A 140 -6.81 -11.14 14.17
CA ILE A 140 -7.31 -11.32 12.81
C ILE A 140 -8.82 -11.04 12.67
N ALA A 141 -9.60 -11.34 13.71
CA ALA A 141 -11.04 -11.11 13.74
C ALA A 141 -11.43 -9.62 13.64
N TYR A 142 -10.60 -8.74 14.22
CA TYR A 142 -10.78 -7.28 14.20
C TYR A 142 -10.00 -6.59 13.08
N GLY A 143 -9.01 -7.27 12.51
CA GLY A 143 -8.21 -6.81 11.39
C GLY A 143 -8.69 -7.38 10.05
N GLY A 144 -7.95 -8.36 9.53
CA GLY A 144 -8.17 -8.91 8.19
C GLY A 144 -9.60 -9.41 7.94
N ASP A 145 -10.19 -10.14 8.89
CA ASP A 145 -11.54 -10.71 8.74
C ASP A 145 -12.61 -9.61 8.68
N ALA A 146 -12.50 -8.60 9.55
CA ALA A 146 -13.44 -7.47 9.58
C ALA A 146 -13.36 -6.65 8.29
N ILE A 147 -12.14 -6.30 7.84
CA ILE A 147 -11.91 -5.56 6.60
C ILE A 147 -12.49 -6.31 5.40
N VAL A 148 -12.19 -7.61 5.29
CA VAL A 148 -12.65 -8.44 4.16
C VAL A 148 -14.15 -8.57 4.14
N ARG A 149 -14.78 -8.83 5.28
CA ARG A 149 -16.24 -8.95 5.41
C ARG A 149 -16.92 -7.67 4.96
N GLN A 150 -16.48 -6.51 5.49
CA GLN A 150 -17.07 -5.22 5.17
C GLN A 150 -16.90 -4.87 3.68
N LEU A 151 -15.68 -4.97 3.13
CA LEU A 151 -15.44 -4.60 1.74
C LEU A 151 -16.18 -5.51 0.75
N ARG A 152 -16.30 -6.81 1.06
CA ARG A 152 -17.09 -7.74 0.22
C ARG A 152 -18.57 -7.42 0.25
N SER A 153 -19.14 -7.10 1.41
CA SER A 153 -20.57 -6.69 1.50
C SER A 153 -20.85 -5.40 0.73
N GLU A 154 -19.84 -4.57 0.53
CA GLU A 154 -19.92 -3.33 -0.25
C GLU A 154 -19.54 -3.51 -1.73
N GLY A 155 -19.36 -4.75 -2.22
CA GLY A 155 -19.11 -5.08 -3.62
C GLY A 155 -17.68 -4.81 -4.10
N TYR A 156 -16.68 -4.77 -3.21
CA TYR A 156 -15.28 -4.72 -3.61
C TYR A 156 -14.78 -6.11 -4.03
N ARG A 157 -13.90 -6.15 -5.05
CA ARG A 157 -13.09 -7.33 -5.32
C ARG A 157 -12.03 -7.47 -4.24
N VAL A 158 -12.11 -8.54 -3.41
CA VAL A 158 -11.17 -8.77 -2.31
C VAL A 158 -10.52 -10.13 -2.44
N THR A 159 -9.19 -10.14 -2.58
CA THR A 159 -8.34 -11.33 -2.42
C THR A 159 -7.88 -11.39 -0.97
N TYR A 160 -8.15 -12.51 -0.30
CA TYR A 160 -7.79 -12.68 1.11
C TYR A 160 -6.86 -13.86 1.31
N ARG A 161 -5.78 -13.66 2.06
CA ARG A 161 -4.85 -14.71 2.45
C ARG A 161 -4.56 -14.67 3.94
N ARG A 162 -5.05 -15.67 4.66
CA ARG A 162 -4.59 -15.97 6.00
C ARG A 162 -3.29 -16.76 5.91
N PHE A 163 -2.35 -16.50 6.81
CA PHE A 163 -1.11 -17.26 6.87
C PHE A 163 -0.81 -17.70 8.32
N ALA A 164 -0.08 -18.81 8.45
CA ALA A 164 0.39 -19.27 9.75
C ALA A 164 1.47 -18.32 10.28
N GLY A 165 1.21 -17.66 11.41
CA GLY A 165 2.11 -16.70 12.04
C GLY A 165 1.41 -15.51 12.67
N GLY A 166 2.21 -14.66 13.31
CA GLY A 166 1.76 -13.46 14.04
C GLY A 166 1.84 -12.19 13.19
N HIS A 167 2.04 -11.06 13.87
CA HIS A 167 2.06 -9.71 13.32
C HIS A 167 3.33 -9.44 12.49
N ARG A 168 3.32 -9.79 11.22
CA ARG A 168 4.47 -9.59 10.33
C ARG A 168 4.06 -9.51 8.85
N PRO A 169 4.80 -8.82 7.98
CA PRO A 169 4.66 -8.98 6.55
C PRO A 169 5.32 -10.30 6.13
N VAL A 170 4.81 -10.91 5.07
CA VAL A 170 5.37 -12.11 4.44
C VAL A 170 5.86 -11.74 3.04
N PRO A 171 7.18 -11.77 2.77
CA PRO A 171 7.76 -11.27 1.51
C PRO A 171 7.16 -11.88 0.26
N ALA A 172 6.93 -13.19 0.26
CA ALA A 172 6.32 -13.89 -0.87
C ALA A 172 4.88 -13.42 -1.13
N ILE A 173 4.10 -13.15 -0.07
CA ILE A 173 2.73 -12.65 -0.19
C ILE A 173 2.76 -11.18 -0.67
N ALA A 174 3.60 -10.34 -0.08
CA ALA A 174 3.76 -8.96 -0.50
C ALA A 174 4.13 -8.86 -1.98
N ARG A 175 5.06 -9.72 -2.46
CA ARG A 175 5.42 -9.83 -3.87
C ARG A 175 4.23 -10.24 -4.74
N ALA A 176 3.57 -11.35 -4.39
CA ALA A 176 2.44 -11.89 -5.17
C ALA A 176 1.29 -10.88 -5.25
N PHE A 177 0.97 -10.21 -4.15
CA PHE A 177 -0.09 -9.20 -4.10
C PHE A 177 0.27 -7.95 -4.90
N THR A 178 1.51 -7.45 -4.76
CA THR A 178 1.97 -6.31 -5.56
C THR A 178 1.95 -6.64 -7.05
N ALA A 179 2.41 -7.82 -7.44
CA ALA A 179 2.37 -8.26 -8.83
C ALA A 179 0.92 -8.38 -9.36
N SER A 180 0.04 -9.04 -8.63
CA SER A 180 -1.38 -9.19 -9.01
C SER A 180 -2.10 -7.84 -9.09
N GLY A 181 -1.80 -6.92 -8.19
CA GLY A 181 -2.42 -5.60 -8.18
C GLY A 181 -1.97 -4.67 -9.29
N LEU A 182 -0.73 -4.82 -9.79
CA LEU A 182 -0.13 -3.92 -10.77
C LEU A 182 -0.08 -4.47 -12.20
N TYR A 183 -0.04 -5.80 -12.36
CA TYR A 183 0.18 -6.45 -13.66
C TYR A 183 -0.91 -7.46 -14.03
N GLY A 184 -1.85 -7.78 -13.07
CA GLY A 184 -2.98 -8.69 -13.26
C GLY A 184 -4.25 -8.06 -13.82
#